data_551d339c854e48e234ebede75a23127d
#
_entry.id   551d339c854e48e234ebede75a23127d
#
_cell.length_a   1.000
_cell.length_b   1.000
_cell.length_c   1.000
_cell.angle_alpha   90.00
_cell.angle_beta   90.00
_cell.angle_gamma   90.00
#
_symmetry.space_group_name_H-M   'P 1'
#
loop_
_entity.id
_entity.type
_entity.pdbx_description
1 polymer ?
#
loop_
_entity_poly.entity_id
_entity_poly.type
_entity_poly.pdbx_seq_one_letter_code
_entity_poly.pdbx_strand_id
1 'polypeptide(L)'
;VDHREAAARLYREYGPAVYRRCLRLLRDREAAQDATQEVFVKLVGNMPKLEGRSDVLPWIYRVATNHCLNLRRNVGRHAEDALTPDLESGARPDSDALSDRRLAQEVLSRFDEGTQAVAVGVLVDGMERDEVAAVLGISRRTVSRRLGRFLASSRKFLGRGEA
;
A
#
# COMPACT_ATOMS: atom_id res chain seq x y z
N VAL A 1 -6.29 -29.24 11.19
CA VAL A 1 -5.96 -27.86 11.55
C VAL A 1 -7.19 -26.99 11.29
N ASP A 2 -7.64 -26.27 12.31
CA ASP A 2 -8.78 -25.35 12.12
C ASP A 2 -8.30 -24.12 11.35
N HIS A 3 -8.63 -24.08 10.07
CA HIS A 3 -8.27 -22.96 9.18
C HIS A 3 -8.84 -21.61 9.66
N ARG A 4 -9.96 -21.64 10.40
CA ARG A 4 -10.55 -20.43 10.98
C ARG A 4 -9.69 -19.86 12.09
N GLU A 5 -9.17 -20.73 12.96
CA GLU A 5 -8.29 -20.32 14.04
C GLU A 5 -6.94 -19.79 13.51
N ALA A 6 -6.39 -20.46 12.50
CA ALA A 6 -5.18 -20.01 11.82
C ALA A 6 -5.39 -18.64 11.14
N ALA A 7 -6.51 -18.45 10.45
CA ALA A 7 -6.86 -17.16 9.82
C ALA A 7 -7.10 -16.06 10.86
N ALA A 8 -7.74 -16.35 11.99
CA ALA A 8 -7.94 -15.42 13.09
C ALA A 8 -6.62 -14.98 13.72
N ARG A 9 -5.65 -15.88 13.84
CA ARG A 9 -4.30 -15.57 14.28
C ARG A 9 -3.58 -14.65 13.32
N LEU A 10 -3.62 -14.95 12.01
CA LEU A 10 -3.05 -14.10 10.97
C LEU A 10 -3.71 -12.72 10.92
N TYR A 11 -5.03 -12.64 11.14
CA TYR A 11 -5.74 -11.37 11.21
C TYR A 11 -5.25 -10.51 12.39
N ARG A 12 -5.07 -11.11 13.57
CA ARG A 12 -4.55 -10.40 14.76
C ARG A 12 -3.12 -9.92 14.53
N GLU A 13 -2.30 -10.72 13.87
CA GLU A 13 -0.88 -10.42 13.63
C GLU A 13 -0.69 -9.39 12.52
N TYR A 14 -1.36 -9.56 11.39
CA TYR A 14 -1.12 -8.76 10.18
C TYR A 14 -2.26 -7.80 9.82
N GLY A 15 -3.43 -7.94 10.42
CA GLY A 15 -4.61 -7.10 10.15
C GLY A 15 -4.33 -5.61 10.24
N PRO A 16 -3.70 -5.10 11.31
CA PRO A 16 -3.36 -3.68 11.43
C PRO A 16 -2.42 -3.19 10.32
N ALA A 17 -1.44 -3.98 9.91
CA ALA A 17 -0.53 -3.63 8.83
C ALA A 17 -1.23 -3.62 7.46
N VAL A 18 -2.07 -4.62 7.19
CA VAL A 18 -2.88 -4.68 5.97
C VAL A 18 -3.86 -3.51 5.90
N TYR A 19 -4.53 -3.18 7.00
CA TYR A 19 -5.41 -2.02 7.07
C TYR A 19 -4.68 -0.71 6.74
N ARG A 20 -3.51 -0.48 7.34
CA ARG A 20 -2.69 0.70 7.02
C ARG A 20 -2.32 0.76 5.54
N ARG A 21 -2.01 -0.40 4.94
CA ARG A 21 -1.75 -0.51 3.50
C ARG A 21 -2.95 -0.10 2.67
N CYS A 22 -4.12 -0.68 2.97
CA CYS A 22 -5.37 -0.35 2.30
C CYS A 22 -5.73 1.13 2.46
N LEU A 23 -5.58 1.68 3.66
CA LEU A 23 -5.86 3.08 3.95
C LEU A 23 -4.98 4.04 3.11
N ARG A 24 -3.70 3.72 2.94
CA ARG A 24 -2.80 4.51 2.08
C ARG A 24 -3.23 4.47 0.61
N LEU A 25 -3.63 3.31 0.13
CA LEU A 25 -4.00 3.13 -1.27
C LEU A 25 -5.39 3.71 -1.58
N LEU A 26 -6.35 3.56 -0.67
CA LEU A 26 -7.74 3.97 -0.89
C LEU A 26 -8.05 5.36 -0.34
N ARG A 27 -7.32 5.82 0.68
CA ARG A 27 -7.50 7.12 1.37
C ARG A 27 -8.89 7.34 1.96
N ASP A 28 -9.60 6.28 2.21
CA ASP A 28 -10.93 6.23 2.82
C ASP A 28 -10.95 5.15 3.88
N ARG A 29 -11.41 5.48 5.10
CA ARG A 29 -11.39 4.56 6.24
C ARG A 29 -12.34 3.39 6.09
N GLU A 30 -13.53 3.66 5.60
CA GLU A 30 -14.57 2.65 5.40
C GLU A 30 -14.16 1.69 4.29
N ALA A 31 -13.74 2.22 3.14
CA ALA A 31 -13.22 1.43 2.04
C ALA A 31 -11.99 0.60 2.44
N ALA A 32 -11.09 1.16 3.25
CA ALA A 32 -9.91 0.44 3.74
C ALA A 32 -10.29 -0.70 4.70
N GLN A 33 -11.29 -0.50 5.55
CA GLN A 33 -11.79 -1.53 6.44
C GLN A 33 -12.45 -2.67 5.66
N ASP A 34 -13.29 -2.36 4.70
CA ASP A 34 -13.94 -3.33 3.83
C ASP A 34 -12.90 -4.11 3.00
N ALA A 35 -11.93 -3.42 2.41
CA ALA A 35 -10.84 -4.05 1.67
C ALA A 35 -10.01 -4.99 2.54
N THR A 36 -9.73 -4.60 3.78
CA THR A 36 -9.02 -5.46 4.73
C THR A 36 -9.80 -6.73 5.02
N GLN A 37 -11.10 -6.63 5.28
CA GLN A 37 -11.97 -7.79 5.50
C GLN A 37 -11.98 -8.71 4.28
N GLU A 38 -12.14 -8.17 3.08
CA GLU A 38 -12.11 -8.93 1.82
C GLU A 38 -10.79 -9.69 1.62
N VAL A 39 -9.66 -9.09 1.95
CA VAL A 39 -8.34 -9.73 1.90
C VAL A 39 -8.30 -10.96 2.81
N PHE A 40 -8.80 -10.84 4.03
CA PHE A 40 -8.80 -11.96 4.99
C PHE A 40 -9.86 -13.02 4.66
N VAL A 41 -11.00 -12.66 4.06
CA VAL A 41 -11.94 -13.62 3.49
C VAL A 41 -11.27 -14.46 2.40
N LYS A 42 -10.54 -13.83 1.49
CA LYS A 42 -9.75 -14.52 0.46
C LYS A 42 -8.64 -15.38 1.06
N LEU A 43 -8.01 -14.92 2.15
CA LEU A 43 -7.02 -15.70 2.89
C LEU A 43 -7.64 -17.01 3.41
N VAL A 44 -8.79 -16.94 4.07
CA VAL A 44 -9.49 -18.13 4.59
C VAL A 44 -9.76 -19.13 3.47
N GLY A 45 -10.28 -18.68 2.34
CA GLY A 45 -10.56 -19.52 1.17
C GLY A 45 -9.32 -20.15 0.53
N ASN A 46 -8.14 -19.59 0.75
CA ASN A 46 -6.88 -20.10 0.21
C ASN A 46 -5.97 -20.77 1.25
N MET A 47 -6.40 -20.86 2.51
CA MET A 47 -5.61 -21.47 3.59
C MET A 47 -5.05 -22.85 3.24
N PRO A 48 -5.79 -23.78 2.62
CA PRO A 48 -5.25 -25.08 2.26
C PRO A 48 -4.05 -25.01 1.29
N LYS A 49 -3.99 -23.99 0.46
CA LYS A 49 -2.89 -23.77 -0.49
C LYS A 49 -1.71 -23.02 0.13
N LEU A 50 -1.94 -22.35 1.26
CA LEU A 50 -0.95 -21.53 1.96
C LEU A 50 -0.31 -22.30 3.12
N GLU A 51 -0.89 -23.43 3.51
CA GLU A 51 -0.37 -24.28 4.59
C GLU A 51 1.05 -24.75 4.25
N GLY A 52 1.97 -24.56 5.22
CA GLY A 52 3.39 -24.90 5.03
C GLY A 52 4.22 -23.91 4.21
N ARG A 53 3.64 -22.83 3.70
CA ARG A 53 4.39 -21.79 2.99
C ARG A 53 4.97 -20.78 3.98
N SER A 54 6.20 -20.34 3.70
CA SER A 54 6.89 -19.28 4.45
C SER A 54 6.56 -17.88 3.95
N ASP A 55 5.90 -17.76 2.78
CA ASP A 55 5.61 -16.51 2.08
C ASP A 55 4.14 -16.05 2.23
N VAL A 56 3.49 -16.36 3.36
CA VAL A 56 2.09 -15.99 3.62
C VAL A 56 1.93 -14.47 3.68
N LEU A 57 2.83 -13.76 4.36
CA LEU A 57 2.77 -12.31 4.48
C LEU A 57 2.94 -11.60 3.12
N PRO A 58 3.94 -11.91 2.29
CA PRO A 58 4.02 -11.40 0.92
C PRO A 58 2.77 -11.66 0.09
N TRP A 59 2.14 -12.83 0.26
CA TRP A 59 0.88 -13.16 -0.42
C TRP A 59 -0.26 -12.24 0.04
N ILE A 60 -0.43 -12.05 1.36
CA ILE A 60 -1.46 -11.15 1.93
C ILE A 60 -1.29 -9.73 1.39
N TYR A 61 -0.07 -9.19 1.40
CA TYR A 61 0.22 -7.84 0.89
C TYR A 61 -0.04 -7.71 -0.62
N ARG A 62 0.29 -8.75 -1.41
CA ARG A 62 -0.02 -8.78 -2.84
C ARG A 62 -1.52 -8.74 -3.09
N VAL A 63 -2.27 -9.56 -2.38
CA VAL A 63 -3.74 -9.60 -2.48
C VAL A 63 -4.34 -8.25 -2.08
N ALA A 64 -3.88 -7.66 -0.99
CA ALA A 64 -4.33 -6.35 -0.52
C ALA A 64 -4.04 -5.25 -1.55
N THR A 65 -2.82 -5.19 -2.05
CA THR A 65 -2.41 -4.20 -3.05
C THR A 65 -3.22 -4.33 -4.33
N ASN A 66 -3.34 -5.54 -4.88
CA ASN A 66 -4.11 -5.79 -6.10
C ASN A 66 -5.59 -5.46 -5.93
N HIS A 67 -6.16 -5.82 -4.78
CA HIS A 67 -7.56 -5.52 -4.47
C HIS A 67 -7.81 -4.01 -4.42
N CYS A 68 -6.98 -3.26 -3.70
CA CYS A 68 -7.09 -1.80 -3.60
C CYS A 68 -6.86 -1.10 -4.96
N LEU A 69 -5.90 -1.55 -5.75
CA LEU A 69 -5.66 -0.99 -7.08
C LEU A 69 -6.85 -1.25 -8.02
N ASN A 70 -7.49 -2.43 -7.94
CA ASN A 70 -8.69 -2.72 -8.69
C ASN A 70 -9.87 -1.84 -8.26
N LEU A 71 -10.06 -1.61 -6.96
CA LEU A 71 -11.08 -0.70 -6.45
C LEU A 71 -10.85 0.74 -6.96
N ARG A 72 -9.61 1.21 -6.95
CA ARG A 72 -9.26 2.54 -7.50
C ARG A 72 -9.56 2.65 -8.99
N ARG A 73 -9.26 1.64 -9.79
CA ARG A 73 -9.57 1.62 -11.22
C ARG A 73 -11.08 1.65 -11.46
N ASN A 74 -11.86 0.92 -10.68
CA ASN A 74 -13.31 0.91 -10.79
C ASN A 74 -13.93 2.27 -10.41
N VAL A 75 -13.43 2.92 -9.34
CA VAL A 75 -13.82 4.29 -8.98
C VAL A 75 -13.41 5.29 -10.07
N GLY A 76 -12.23 5.16 -10.65
CA GLY A 76 -11.77 6.01 -11.75
C GLY A 76 -12.63 5.92 -13.00
N ARG A 77 -13.26 4.77 -13.28
CA ARG A 77 -14.24 4.60 -14.36
C ARG A 77 -15.60 5.25 -14.07
N HIS A 78 -15.92 5.45 -12.78
CA HIS A 78 -17.15 6.10 -12.34
C HIS A 78 -16.94 7.57 -11.95
N ALA A 79 -15.70 8.02 -11.76
CA ALA A 79 -15.34 9.35 -11.26
C ALA A 79 -15.18 10.42 -12.33
N GLU A 80 -15.49 10.14 -13.60
CA GLU A 80 -15.72 11.23 -14.56
C GLU A 80 -16.92 12.11 -14.16
N ASP A 81 -17.73 11.68 -13.18
CA ASP A 81 -18.95 12.36 -12.72
C ASP A 81 -18.94 12.86 -11.26
N ALA A 82 -17.89 12.68 -10.46
CA ALA A 82 -17.88 13.12 -9.06
C ALA A 82 -16.57 13.78 -8.62
N LEU A 83 -16.61 15.08 -8.51
CA LEU A 83 -15.61 15.96 -7.90
C LEU A 83 -15.42 15.65 -6.39
N THR A 84 -14.17 15.39 -6.03
CA THR A 84 -13.55 15.48 -4.69
C THR A 84 -14.22 14.82 -3.49
N PRO A 85 -13.61 13.77 -2.91
CA PRO A 85 -13.86 13.43 -1.52
C PRO A 85 -12.98 14.30 -0.61
N ASP A 86 -13.64 15.03 0.25
CA ASP A 86 -13.07 15.75 1.37
C ASP A 86 -12.43 14.74 2.35
N LEU A 87 -11.13 14.87 2.58
CA LEU A 87 -10.39 14.02 3.50
C LEU A 87 -10.43 14.62 4.90
N GLU A 88 -11.56 14.50 5.58
CA GLU A 88 -11.58 14.72 7.02
C GLU A 88 -10.97 13.53 7.75
N SER A 89 -9.66 13.58 7.93
CA SER A 89 -8.97 12.79 8.93
C SER A 89 -9.24 13.43 10.30
N GLY A 90 -9.93 12.73 11.18
CA GLY A 90 -10.29 13.18 12.53
C GLY A 90 -9.11 13.22 13.52
N ALA A 91 -8.02 13.81 13.14
CA ALA A 91 -6.99 14.38 14.00
C ALA A 91 -6.46 15.59 13.23
N ARG A 92 -6.53 16.79 13.82
CA ARG A 92 -5.86 17.96 13.25
C ARG A 92 -4.37 17.68 13.24
N PRO A 93 -3.73 17.43 12.09
CA PRO A 93 -2.29 17.37 12.01
C PRO A 93 -1.76 18.78 12.21
N ASP A 94 -0.62 18.90 12.87
CA ASP A 94 0.18 20.11 12.86
C ASP A 94 0.34 20.61 11.42
N SER A 95 0.33 21.92 11.21
CA SER A 95 0.44 22.51 9.86
C SER A 95 1.66 21.98 9.10
N ASP A 96 2.73 21.66 9.79
CA ASP A 96 3.97 21.11 9.24
C ASP A 96 3.77 19.67 8.74
N ALA A 97 3.10 18.82 9.52
CA ALA A 97 2.79 17.44 9.12
C ALA A 97 1.85 17.39 7.90
N LEU A 98 0.95 18.36 7.75
CA LEU A 98 0.07 18.48 6.58
C LEU A 98 0.87 18.94 5.35
N SER A 99 1.80 19.87 5.54
CA SER A 99 2.71 20.34 4.48
C SER A 99 3.61 19.20 3.99
N ASP A 100 4.20 18.43 4.90
CA ASP A 100 5.05 17.29 4.59
C ASP A 100 4.29 16.19 3.83
N ARG A 101 3.04 15.93 4.22
CA ARG A 101 2.18 14.97 3.50
C ARG A 101 1.87 15.42 2.08
N ARG A 102 1.56 16.70 1.88
CA ARG A 102 1.31 17.27 0.55
C ARG A 102 2.56 17.18 -0.33
N LEU A 103 3.72 17.51 0.23
CA LEU A 103 4.99 17.41 -0.45
C LEU A 103 5.31 15.97 -0.85
N ALA A 104 5.13 15.01 0.05
CA ALA A 104 5.31 13.59 -0.23
C ALA A 104 4.36 13.10 -1.34
N GLN A 105 3.10 13.52 -1.31
CA GLN A 105 2.13 13.19 -2.36
C GLN A 105 2.51 13.80 -3.70
N GLU A 106 2.99 15.05 -3.72
CA GLU A 106 3.45 15.72 -4.92
C GLU A 106 4.67 15.02 -5.52
N VAL A 107 5.62 14.64 -4.70
CA VAL A 107 6.80 13.88 -5.13
C VAL A 107 6.38 12.52 -5.71
N LEU A 108 5.53 11.77 -5.00
CA LEU A 108 5.05 10.47 -5.45
C LEU A 108 4.28 10.55 -6.77
N SER A 109 3.46 11.58 -6.94
CA SER A 109 2.63 11.75 -8.15
C SER A 109 3.43 11.90 -9.45
N ARG A 110 4.72 12.20 -9.36
CA ARG A 110 5.63 12.34 -10.50
C ARG A 110 6.13 11.01 -11.07
N PHE A 111 5.85 9.91 -10.37
CA PHE A 111 6.33 8.58 -10.73
C PHE A 111 5.18 7.67 -11.16
N ASP A 112 5.52 6.65 -11.95
CA ASP A 112 4.59 5.59 -12.30
C ASP A 112 4.15 4.78 -11.06
N GLU A 113 3.01 4.12 -11.15
CA GLU A 113 2.42 3.35 -10.04
C GLU A 113 3.38 2.29 -9.47
N GLY A 114 4.16 1.62 -10.33
CA GLY A 114 5.12 0.62 -9.91
C GLY A 114 6.27 1.20 -9.07
N THR A 115 6.76 2.38 -9.43
CA THR A 115 7.79 3.10 -8.67
C THR A 115 7.23 3.64 -7.36
N GLN A 116 6.01 4.17 -7.37
CA GLN A 116 5.31 4.58 -6.14
C GLN A 116 5.13 3.41 -5.17
N ALA A 117 4.69 2.25 -5.66
CA ALA A 117 4.50 1.06 -4.84
C ALA A 117 5.81 0.58 -4.20
N VAL A 118 6.93 0.63 -4.94
CA VAL A 118 8.25 0.32 -4.41
C VAL A 118 8.67 1.32 -3.33
N ALA A 119 8.53 2.61 -3.59
CA ALA A 119 8.91 3.66 -2.64
C ALA A 119 8.11 3.56 -1.34
N VAL A 120 6.80 3.38 -1.44
CA VAL A 120 5.92 3.21 -0.27
C VAL A 120 6.27 1.93 0.48
N GLY A 121 6.45 0.80 -0.21
CA GLY A 121 6.80 -0.47 0.43
C GLY A 121 8.08 -0.39 1.25
N VAL A 122 9.13 0.19 0.68
CA VAL A 122 10.43 0.27 1.36
C VAL A 122 10.49 1.39 2.39
N LEU A 123 10.09 2.62 2.01
CA LEU A 123 10.33 3.81 2.84
C LEU A 123 9.25 4.06 3.88
N VAL A 124 8.03 3.63 3.64
CA VAL A 124 6.89 3.89 4.53
C VAL A 124 6.46 2.64 5.28
N ASP A 125 6.36 1.51 4.60
CA ASP A 125 5.96 0.24 5.22
C ASP A 125 7.13 -0.48 5.90
N GLY A 126 8.37 -0.04 5.65
CA GLY A 126 9.57 -0.63 6.24
C GLY A 126 9.86 -2.05 5.75
N MET A 127 9.36 -2.41 4.57
CA MET A 127 9.58 -3.72 3.99
C MET A 127 11.01 -3.86 3.43
N GLU A 128 11.57 -5.04 3.56
CA GLU A 128 12.80 -5.39 2.87
C GLU A 128 12.57 -5.46 1.35
N ARG A 129 13.63 -5.22 0.56
CA ARG A 129 13.52 -5.21 -0.90
C ARG A 129 13.05 -6.54 -1.47
N ASP A 130 13.44 -7.66 -0.84
CA ASP A 130 12.98 -9.00 -1.23
C ASP A 130 11.47 -9.18 -0.97
N GLU A 131 10.97 -8.64 0.12
CA GLU A 131 9.54 -8.64 0.45
C GLU A 131 8.74 -7.81 -0.56
N VAL A 132 9.20 -6.61 -0.87
CA VAL A 132 8.57 -5.76 -1.91
C VAL A 132 8.59 -6.44 -3.27
N ALA A 133 9.70 -7.08 -3.64
CA ALA A 133 9.82 -7.85 -4.87
C ALA A 133 8.78 -8.97 -4.95
N ALA A 134 8.62 -9.73 -3.85
CA ALA A 134 7.63 -10.79 -3.75
C ALA A 134 6.19 -10.26 -3.84
N VAL A 135 5.87 -9.18 -3.12
CA VAL A 135 4.54 -8.54 -3.11
C VAL A 135 4.15 -8.03 -4.49
N LEU A 136 5.08 -7.36 -5.18
CA LEU A 136 4.80 -6.74 -6.48
C LEU A 136 5.00 -7.70 -7.66
N GLY A 137 5.54 -8.90 -7.45
CA GLY A 137 5.83 -9.86 -8.50
C GLY A 137 6.93 -9.40 -9.48
N ILE A 138 7.91 -8.66 -8.98
CA ILE A 138 9.08 -8.15 -9.73
C ILE A 138 10.38 -8.65 -9.12
N SER A 139 11.48 -8.50 -9.84
CA SER A 139 12.80 -8.88 -9.30
C SER A 139 13.29 -7.87 -8.26
N ARG A 140 14.12 -8.34 -7.31
CA ARG A 140 14.84 -7.47 -6.37
C ARG A 140 15.66 -6.39 -7.08
N ARG A 141 16.27 -6.72 -8.22
CA ARG A 141 17.00 -5.77 -9.05
C ARG A 141 16.09 -4.65 -9.56
N THR A 142 14.87 -4.97 -9.97
CA THR A 142 13.87 -3.98 -10.39
C THR A 142 13.44 -3.09 -9.23
N VAL A 143 13.26 -3.65 -8.04
CA VAL A 143 12.99 -2.89 -6.81
C VAL A 143 14.11 -1.89 -6.55
N SER A 144 15.36 -2.35 -6.55
CA SER A 144 16.53 -1.49 -6.29
C SER A 144 16.69 -0.39 -7.33
N ARG A 145 16.47 -0.69 -8.60
CA ARG A 145 16.51 0.29 -9.70
C ARG A 145 15.43 1.36 -9.55
N ARG A 146 14.19 0.97 -9.29
CA ARG A 146 13.07 1.90 -9.11
C ARG A 146 13.25 2.76 -7.88
N LEU A 147 13.67 2.17 -6.77
CA LEU A 147 13.97 2.90 -5.54
C LEU A 147 15.09 3.92 -5.74
N GLY A 148 16.19 3.53 -6.41
CA GLY A 148 17.30 4.42 -6.73
C GLY A 148 16.88 5.60 -7.59
N ARG A 149 16.06 5.36 -8.61
CA ARG A 149 15.49 6.42 -9.46
C ARG A 149 14.59 7.36 -8.66
N PHE A 150 13.74 6.82 -7.82
CA PHE A 150 12.87 7.61 -6.94
C PHE A 150 13.69 8.51 -6.03
N LEU A 151 14.68 7.98 -5.32
CA LEU A 151 15.52 8.74 -4.40
C LEU A 151 16.32 9.84 -5.10
N ALA A 152 16.93 9.54 -6.27
CA ALA A 152 17.70 10.50 -7.02
C ALA A 152 16.85 11.67 -7.54
N SER A 153 15.68 11.38 -8.11
CA SER A 153 14.76 12.41 -8.62
C SER A 153 14.12 13.22 -7.49
N SER A 154 13.80 12.58 -6.36
CA SER A 154 13.25 13.27 -5.19
C SER A 154 14.23 14.26 -4.59
N ARG A 155 15.51 13.91 -4.50
CA ARG A 155 16.58 14.82 -4.06
C ARG A 155 16.72 16.04 -4.96
N LYS A 156 16.67 15.85 -6.28
CA LYS A 156 16.70 16.97 -7.23
C LYS A 156 15.49 17.88 -7.10
N PHE A 157 14.32 17.31 -6.84
CA PHE A 157 13.10 18.08 -6.67
C PHE A 157 13.15 18.91 -5.37
N LEU A 158 13.53 18.31 -4.27
CA LEU A 158 13.63 18.97 -2.97
C LEU A 158 14.74 20.02 -2.95
N GLY A 159 15.89 19.76 -3.57
CA GLY A 159 17.01 20.73 -3.66
C GLY A 159 16.72 21.96 -4.54
N ARG A 160 15.71 21.92 -5.41
CA ARG A 160 15.26 23.09 -6.19
C ARG A 160 14.31 24.00 -5.42
N GLY A 161 13.73 23.53 -4.33
CA GLY A 161 12.84 24.32 -3.47
C GLY A 161 13.57 25.21 -2.46
N GLU A 162 14.89 25.06 -2.33
CA GLU A 162 15.73 25.83 -1.41
C GLU A 162 16.56 26.94 -2.11
N ALA A 163 16.32 27.17 -3.39
CA ALA A 163 17.04 28.19 -4.16
C ALA A 163 16.16 29.41 -4.45
#